data_f080408fd2c976b0a607862253a4a27d
#
_entry.id   f080408fd2c976b0a607862253a4a27d
#
_cell.length_a   1.000
_cell.length_b   1.000
_cell.length_c   1.000
_cell.angle_alpha   90.00
_cell.angle_beta   90.00
_cell.angle_gamma   90.00
#
_symmetry.space_group_name_H-M   'P 1'
#
loop_
_entity.id
_entity.type
_entity.pdbx_description
1 polymer ?
#
loop_
_entity_poly.entity_id
_entity_poly.type
_entity_poly.pdbx_seq_one_letter_code
_entity_poly.pdbx_strand_id
1 'polypeptide(L)'
;MGWLEFAAAYAAFFITHSLPVRPPLRPMLQTALGPRGFTLAYSALSLAALAWLIVAAGRAPFVPLWNWAPWQLYVPLVAMLPVCLILALAIARPNPFSFGGALNAKFDPACPGIVRLHCHPLLLALAL
;
A
#
# COMPACT_ATOMS: atom_id res chain seq x y z
N MET A 1 -25.14 4.12 -12.46
CA MET A 1 -23.86 3.79 -13.15
C MET A 1 -22.62 3.94 -12.26
N GLY A 2 -22.60 4.82 -11.27
CA GLY A 2 -21.42 5.08 -10.44
C GLY A 2 -20.80 3.88 -9.71
N TRP A 3 -21.61 2.94 -9.20
CA TRP A 3 -21.09 1.74 -8.54
C TRP A 3 -20.38 0.77 -9.49
N LEU A 4 -20.86 0.64 -10.73
CA LEU A 4 -20.22 -0.22 -11.72
C LEU A 4 -18.88 0.36 -12.16
N GLU A 5 -18.82 1.68 -12.38
CA GLU A 5 -17.57 2.39 -12.68
C GLU A 5 -16.55 2.26 -11.53
N PHE A 6 -17.02 2.43 -10.29
CA PHE A 6 -16.17 2.25 -9.11
C PHE A 6 -15.63 0.84 -8.99
N ALA A 7 -16.48 -0.19 -9.16
CA ALA A 7 -16.04 -1.59 -9.12
C ALA A 7 -15.05 -1.91 -10.24
N ALA A 8 -15.26 -1.39 -11.45
CA ALA A 8 -14.34 -1.56 -12.56
C ALA A 8 -12.99 -0.88 -12.31
N ALA A 9 -12.98 0.35 -11.79
CA ALA A 9 -11.77 1.07 -11.43
C ALA A 9 -11.00 0.35 -10.30
N TYR A 10 -11.71 -0.17 -9.31
CA TYR A 10 -11.14 -0.94 -8.21
C TYR A 10 -10.49 -2.24 -8.71
N ALA A 11 -11.19 -2.99 -9.55
CA ALA A 11 -10.66 -4.20 -10.18
C ALA A 11 -9.42 -3.90 -11.04
N ALA A 12 -9.47 -2.84 -11.86
CA ALA A 12 -8.34 -2.40 -12.68
C ALA A 12 -7.14 -2.02 -11.82
N PHE A 13 -7.35 -1.31 -10.72
CA PHE A 13 -6.30 -0.95 -9.78
C PHE A 13 -5.60 -2.19 -9.22
N PHE A 14 -6.34 -3.20 -8.74
CA PHE A 14 -5.76 -4.44 -8.21
C PHE A 14 -5.06 -5.27 -9.29
N ILE A 15 -5.64 -5.36 -10.48
CA ILE A 15 -5.05 -6.10 -11.61
C ILE A 15 -3.71 -5.45 -12.02
N THR A 16 -3.70 -4.14 -12.22
CA THR A 16 -2.48 -3.42 -12.64
C THR A 16 -1.40 -3.40 -11.56
N HIS A 17 -1.78 -3.48 -10.29
CA HIS A 17 -0.81 -3.58 -9.18
C HIS A 17 -0.26 -5.00 -8.98
N SER A 18 -1.05 -6.03 -9.22
CA SER A 18 -0.66 -7.41 -8.92
C SER A 18 0.00 -8.12 -10.10
N LEU A 19 -0.54 -7.97 -11.33
CA LEU A 19 -0.07 -8.75 -12.47
C LEU A 19 1.34 -8.41 -12.94
N PRO A 20 1.73 -7.12 -13.11
CA PRO A 20 3.04 -6.77 -13.67
C PRO A 20 4.22 -7.18 -12.78
N VAL A 21 3.99 -7.35 -11.47
CA VAL A 21 5.04 -7.72 -10.51
C VAL A 21 5.18 -9.22 -10.30
N ARG A 22 4.27 -10.03 -10.85
CA ARG A 22 4.31 -11.49 -10.72
C ARG A 22 5.10 -12.15 -11.87
N PRO A 23 5.81 -13.27 -11.58
CA PRO A 23 6.31 -14.14 -12.63
C PRO A 23 5.14 -14.74 -13.44
N PRO A 24 5.25 -14.90 -14.77
CA PRO A 24 6.41 -14.63 -15.61
C PRO A 24 6.47 -13.20 -16.18
N LEU A 25 5.47 -12.32 -15.91
CA LEU A 25 5.32 -11.01 -16.56
C LEU A 25 6.45 -10.03 -16.21
N ARG A 26 6.85 -9.99 -14.94
CA ARG A 26 7.91 -9.06 -14.49
C ARG A 26 9.21 -9.21 -15.26
N PRO A 27 9.81 -10.41 -15.41
CA PRO A 27 11.05 -10.54 -16.18
C PRO A 27 10.86 -10.21 -17.64
N MET A 28 9.73 -10.58 -18.27
CA MET A 28 9.43 -10.23 -19.66
C MET A 28 9.38 -8.72 -19.87
N LEU A 29 8.67 -8.01 -19.00
CA LEU A 29 8.55 -6.55 -19.07
C LEU A 29 9.88 -5.85 -18.79
N GLN A 30 10.67 -6.37 -17.86
CA GLN A 30 12.01 -5.84 -17.58
C GLN A 30 13.00 -6.07 -18.74
N THR A 31 12.87 -7.20 -19.46
CA THR A 31 13.69 -7.46 -20.65
C THR A 31 13.31 -6.53 -21.79
N ALA A 32 12.02 -6.23 -21.96
CA ALA A 32 11.53 -5.38 -23.04
C ALA A 32 11.80 -3.87 -22.80
N LEU A 33 11.60 -3.39 -21.57
CA LEU A 33 11.64 -1.96 -21.22
C LEU A 33 12.93 -1.55 -20.48
N GLY A 34 13.73 -2.50 -20.08
CA GLY A 34 14.81 -2.31 -19.12
C GLY A 34 14.31 -2.06 -17.69
N PRO A 35 15.17 -2.18 -16.66
CA PRO A 35 14.76 -2.05 -15.25
C PRO A 35 14.19 -0.67 -14.92
N ARG A 36 14.78 0.40 -15.45
CA ARG A 36 14.32 1.78 -15.24
C ARG A 36 13.03 2.07 -16.01
N GLY A 37 12.94 1.63 -17.27
CA GLY A 37 11.74 1.77 -18.09
C GLY A 37 10.54 1.06 -17.47
N PHE A 38 10.73 -0.17 -16.99
CA PHE A 38 9.70 -0.91 -16.26
C PHE A 38 9.22 -0.14 -15.01
N THR A 39 10.14 0.39 -14.19
CA THR A 39 9.77 1.13 -12.99
C THR A 39 8.96 2.38 -13.32
N LEU A 40 9.38 3.16 -14.31
CA LEU A 40 8.67 4.37 -14.74
C LEU A 40 7.28 4.05 -15.30
N ALA A 41 7.19 3.06 -16.20
CA ALA A 41 5.92 2.63 -16.79
C ALA A 41 4.95 2.09 -15.73
N TYR A 42 5.45 1.27 -14.80
CA TYR A 42 4.66 0.75 -13.69
C TYR A 42 4.17 1.86 -12.76
N SER A 43 5.02 2.83 -12.42
CA SER A 43 4.64 3.98 -11.58
C SER A 43 3.59 4.86 -12.26
N ALA A 44 3.76 5.15 -13.56
CA ALA A 44 2.79 5.93 -14.32
C ALA A 44 1.43 5.22 -14.41
N LEU A 45 1.43 3.90 -14.68
CA LEU A 45 0.21 3.09 -14.72
C LEU A 45 -0.49 3.06 -13.36
N SER A 46 0.29 2.91 -12.28
CA SER A 46 -0.23 2.89 -10.90
C SER A 46 -0.89 4.22 -10.53
N LEU A 47 -0.25 5.34 -10.87
CA LEU A 47 -0.80 6.67 -10.62
C LEU A 47 -2.07 6.92 -11.45
N ALA A 48 -2.09 6.51 -12.72
CA ALA A 48 -3.26 6.65 -13.57
C ALA A 48 -4.45 5.80 -13.05
N ALA A 49 -4.19 4.56 -12.64
CA ALA A 49 -5.21 3.68 -12.04
C ALA A 49 -5.75 4.24 -10.72
N LEU A 50 -4.87 4.80 -9.88
CA LEU A 50 -5.25 5.46 -8.63
C LEU A 50 -6.10 6.71 -8.89
N ALA A 51 -5.69 7.56 -9.84
CA ALA A 51 -6.45 8.76 -10.20
C ALA A 51 -7.85 8.39 -10.71
N TRP A 52 -7.95 7.37 -11.58
CA TRP A 52 -9.25 6.87 -12.02
C TRP A 52 -10.10 6.35 -10.86
N LEU A 53 -9.51 5.58 -9.95
CA LEU A 53 -10.21 5.06 -8.76
C LEU A 53 -10.76 6.20 -7.88
N ILE A 54 -9.98 7.25 -7.65
CA ILE A 54 -10.41 8.43 -6.87
C ILE A 54 -11.59 9.13 -7.55
N VAL A 55 -11.50 9.35 -8.87
CA VAL A 55 -12.60 9.98 -9.64
C VAL A 55 -13.85 9.11 -9.63
N ALA A 56 -13.70 7.79 -9.84
CA ALA A 56 -14.82 6.85 -9.80
C ALA A 56 -15.48 6.77 -8.41
N ALA A 57 -14.67 6.82 -7.34
CA ALA A 57 -15.18 6.89 -5.97
C ALA A 57 -16.00 8.16 -5.72
N GLY A 58 -15.53 9.31 -6.21
CA GLY A 58 -16.26 10.59 -6.10
C GLY A 58 -17.58 10.63 -6.89
N ARG A 59 -17.73 9.79 -7.92
CA ARG A 59 -18.96 9.64 -8.72
C ARG A 59 -19.89 8.55 -8.23
N ALA A 60 -19.43 7.69 -7.32
CA ALA A 60 -20.27 6.66 -6.73
C ALA A 60 -21.37 7.29 -5.85
N PRO A 61 -22.60 6.74 -5.86
CA PRO A 61 -23.66 7.23 -4.99
C PRO A 61 -23.27 7.11 -3.52
N PHE A 62 -23.43 8.20 -2.77
CA PHE A 62 -23.18 8.20 -1.34
C PHE A 62 -24.25 7.39 -0.61
N VAL A 63 -23.84 6.39 0.15
CA VAL A 63 -24.71 5.58 1.01
C VAL A 63 -24.29 5.81 2.46
N PRO A 64 -25.06 6.54 3.26
CA PRO A 64 -24.76 6.72 4.67
C PRO A 64 -24.95 5.40 5.42
N LEU A 65 -23.86 4.91 6.04
CA LEU A 65 -23.92 3.68 6.87
C LEU A 65 -24.28 4.00 8.31
N TRP A 66 -23.96 5.21 8.79
CA TRP A 66 -24.28 5.70 10.12
C TRP A 66 -24.40 7.23 10.11
N ASN A 67 -25.05 7.77 11.13
CA ASN A 67 -25.15 9.20 11.31
C ASN A 67 -23.80 9.78 11.74
N TRP A 68 -23.41 10.90 11.12
CA TRP A 68 -22.21 11.60 11.50
C TRP A 68 -22.33 12.22 12.90
N ALA A 69 -21.29 12.06 13.71
CA ALA A 69 -21.17 12.70 15.01
C ALA A 69 -19.76 13.29 15.19
N PRO A 70 -19.62 14.45 15.86
CA PRO A 70 -18.33 15.16 15.97
C PRO A 70 -17.19 14.31 16.58
N TRP A 71 -17.50 13.40 17.50
CA TRP A 71 -16.49 12.53 18.12
C TRP A 71 -15.81 11.56 17.12
N GLN A 72 -16.46 11.27 16.01
CA GLN A 72 -15.91 10.39 14.95
C GLN A 72 -14.66 10.95 14.30
N LEU A 73 -14.45 12.29 14.33
CA LEU A 73 -13.22 12.91 13.86
C LEU A 73 -12.01 12.54 14.73
N TYR A 74 -12.22 12.28 16.02
CA TYR A 74 -11.14 11.95 16.94
C TYR A 74 -10.68 10.50 16.79
N VAL A 75 -11.52 9.61 16.31
CA VAL A 75 -11.18 8.18 16.13
C VAL A 75 -9.95 8.01 15.20
N PRO A 76 -9.94 8.52 13.97
CA PRO A 76 -8.76 8.41 13.11
C PRO A 76 -7.57 9.20 13.65
N LEU A 77 -7.78 10.34 14.31
CA LEU A 77 -6.68 11.13 14.90
C LEU A 77 -5.97 10.34 16.01
N VAL A 78 -6.73 9.70 16.89
CA VAL A 78 -6.18 8.87 17.96
C VAL A 78 -5.53 7.61 17.39
N ALA A 79 -6.14 6.98 16.38
CA ALA A 79 -5.58 5.81 15.70
C ALA A 79 -4.26 6.14 14.97
N MET A 80 -4.10 7.36 14.45
CA MET A 80 -2.86 7.78 13.80
C MET A 80 -1.66 7.87 14.76
N LEU A 81 -1.85 8.05 16.05
CA LEU A 81 -0.74 8.08 17.02
C LEU A 81 0.04 6.76 17.05
N PRO A 82 -0.59 5.59 17.31
CA PRO A 82 0.12 4.31 17.23
C PRO A 82 0.63 4.00 15.82
N VAL A 83 -0.09 4.38 14.76
CA VAL A 83 0.39 4.22 13.37
C VAL A 83 1.71 4.97 13.16
N CYS A 84 1.77 6.25 13.51
CA CYS A 84 2.99 7.05 13.39
C CYS A 84 4.12 6.49 14.24
N LEU A 85 3.84 6.03 15.47
CA LEU A 85 4.83 5.41 16.33
C LEU A 85 5.40 4.12 15.72
N ILE A 86 4.53 3.23 15.25
CA ILE A 86 4.94 1.97 14.61
C ILE A 86 5.76 2.26 13.34
N LEU A 87 5.33 3.21 12.51
CA LEU A 87 6.07 3.63 11.32
C LEU A 87 7.45 4.19 11.68
N ALA A 88 7.53 5.08 12.66
CA ALA A 88 8.79 5.66 13.10
C ALA A 88 9.79 4.59 13.62
N LEU A 89 9.28 3.57 14.31
CA LEU A 89 10.09 2.46 14.81
C LEU A 89 10.45 1.44 13.71
N ALA A 90 9.66 1.35 12.64
CA ALA A 90 9.84 0.37 11.55
C ALA A 90 10.66 0.92 10.38
N ILE A 91 10.58 2.23 10.10
CA ILE A 91 11.29 2.87 8.97
C ILE A 91 12.79 2.81 9.21
N ALA A 92 13.53 2.46 8.15
CA ALA A 92 14.99 2.35 8.13
C ALA A 92 15.57 1.29 9.09
N ARG A 93 14.76 0.40 9.67
CA ARG A 93 15.24 -0.74 10.46
C ARG A 93 15.41 -1.97 9.59
N PRO A 94 16.48 -2.75 9.77
CA PRO A 94 16.64 -4.05 9.12
C PRO A 94 15.50 -4.98 9.53
N ASN A 95 14.75 -5.49 8.53
CA ASN A 95 13.68 -6.45 8.78
C ASN A 95 13.65 -7.50 7.66
N PRO A 96 14.09 -8.74 7.92
CA PRO A 96 14.13 -9.80 6.91
C PRO A 96 12.74 -10.21 6.40
N PHE A 97 11.69 -9.85 7.11
CA PHE A 97 10.29 -10.15 6.73
C PHE A 97 9.63 -8.99 5.99
N SER A 98 10.31 -7.85 5.82
CA SER A 98 9.75 -6.66 5.14
C SER A 98 9.81 -6.78 3.63
N PHE A 99 8.80 -6.20 2.97
CA PHE A 99 8.84 -6.01 1.52
C PHE A 99 9.95 -5.02 1.17
N GLY A 100 10.83 -5.41 0.23
CA GLY A 100 11.90 -4.54 -0.26
C GLY A 100 13.31 -4.82 0.29
N GLY A 101 13.47 -5.43 1.44
CA GLY A 101 14.69 -6.06 1.93
C GLY A 101 16.03 -5.31 1.88
N ALA A 102 16.03 -3.99 1.65
CA ALA A 102 17.23 -3.22 1.36
C ALA A 102 18.31 -3.25 2.46
N LEU A 103 17.91 -3.51 3.71
CA LEU A 103 18.80 -3.56 4.86
C LEU A 103 18.87 -4.94 5.54
N ASN A 104 18.33 -5.99 4.91
CA ASN A 104 18.25 -7.31 5.52
C ASN A 104 19.60 -7.90 5.89
N ALA A 105 20.65 -7.61 5.13
CA ALA A 105 22.02 -8.03 5.43
C ALA A 105 22.58 -7.45 6.74
N LYS A 106 21.97 -6.39 7.26
CA LYS A 106 22.35 -5.73 8.52
C LYS A 106 21.47 -6.16 9.71
N PHE A 107 20.59 -7.12 9.51
CA PHE A 107 19.71 -7.61 10.57
C PHE A 107 20.51 -8.40 11.60
N ASP A 108 20.44 -7.97 12.87
CA ASP A 108 21.03 -8.66 14.00
C ASP A 108 19.93 -9.34 14.82
N PRO A 109 19.91 -10.68 14.88
CA PRO A 109 18.94 -11.44 15.67
C PRO A 109 19.02 -11.16 17.18
N ALA A 110 20.18 -10.69 17.69
CA ALA A 110 20.33 -10.34 19.10
C ALA A 110 19.66 -9.02 19.45
N CYS A 111 19.52 -8.11 18.47
CA CYS A 111 18.90 -6.79 18.63
C CYS A 111 17.76 -6.56 17.62
N PRO A 112 16.68 -7.36 17.64
CA PRO A 112 15.65 -7.37 16.59
C PRO A 112 14.75 -6.12 16.57
N GLY A 113 14.82 -5.26 17.59
CA GLY A 113 13.99 -4.05 17.68
C GLY A 113 12.49 -4.36 17.67
N ILE A 114 11.71 -3.60 16.88
CA ILE A 114 10.25 -3.76 16.77
C ILE A 114 9.84 -5.10 16.16
N VAL A 115 10.71 -5.77 15.42
CA VAL A 115 10.47 -7.10 14.81
C VAL A 115 10.21 -8.16 15.88
N ARG A 116 10.71 -7.94 17.12
CA ARG A 116 10.43 -8.80 18.26
C ARG A 116 8.95 -8.82 18.65
N LEU A 117 8.26 -7.69 18.46
CA LEU A 117 6.83 -7.56 18.79
C LEU A 117 5.94 -8.03 17.64
N HIS A 118 6.32 -7.72 16.41
CA HIS A 118 5.56 -8.09 15.22
C HIS A 118 6.47 -8.22 14.01
N CYS A 119 6.36 -9.35 13.28
CA CYS A 119 7.20 -9.63 12.10
C CYS A 119 7.00 -8.62 10.95
N HIS A 120 5.82 -8.04 10.84
CA HIS A 120 5.44 -7.10 9.79
C HIS A 120 4.90 -5.79 10.35
N PRO A 121 5.72 -4.96 11.02
CA PRO A 121 5.25 -3.74 11.67
C PRO A 121 4.65 -2.73 10.68
N LEU A 122 5.16 -2.66 9.44
CA LEU A 122 4.58 -1.80 8.40
C LEU A 122 3.17 -2.23 7.99
N LEU A 123 2.91 -3.54 7.89
CA LEU A 123 1.56 -4.04 7.60
C LEU A 123 0.61 -3.78 8.76
N LEU A 124 1.09 -3.91 9.99
CA LEU A 124 0.28 -3.57 11.18
C LEU A 124 -0.09 -2.09 11.19
N ALA A 125 0.84 -1.19 10.87
CA ALA A 125 0.57 0.24 10.78
C ALA A 125 -0.43 0.59 9.67
N LEU A 126 -0.43 -0.17 8.56
CA LEU A 126 -1.39 0.02 7.47
C LEU A 126 -2.79 -0.58 7.77
N ALA A 127 -2.87 -1.51 8.73
CA ALA A 127 -4.12 -2.17 9.12
C ALA A 127 -4.88 -1.41 10.22
N LEU A 128 -4.22 -0.51 10.93
CA LEU A 128 -4.82 0.35 11.97
C LEU A 128 -5.45 1.61 11.37
#